data_dc00c5f40a39495f396a081c650b9b15
#
_entry.id   dc00c5f40a39495f396a081c650b9b15
#
_cell.length_a   1.000
_cell.length_b   1.000
_cell.length_c   1.000
_cell.angle_alpha   90.00
_cell.angle_beta   90.00
_cell.angle_gamma   90.00
#
_symmetry.space_group_name_H-M   'P 1'
#
loop_
_entity.id
_entity.type
_entity.pdbx_description
1 polymer ?
#
loop_
_entity_poly.entity_id
_entity_poly.type
_entity_poly.pdbx_seq_one_letter_code
_entity_poly.pdbx_strand_id
1 'polypeptide(L)'
;MKINIYYGGRGMIDDPAIAVIGRITSVLDELRVNVERYDLHELKSGITALPQTINDADAIIIAGTIEWYGIGGYIPTFLDACWLYGDKAKISETYMFPIVLSKAYGEK
;
A
#
# COMPACT_ATOMS: atom_id res chain seq x y z
N MET A 1 -5.65 1.80 -17.70
CA MET A 1 -5.89 1.87 -16.25
C MET A 1 -4.57 1.68 -15.51
N LYS A 2 -4.33 2.49 -14.53
CA LYS A 2 -3.13 2.40 -13.72
C LYS A 2 -3.49 2.18 -12.26
N ILE A 3 -2.85 1.18 -11.63
CA ILE A 3 -3.05 0.86 -10.22
C ILE A 3 -1.72 0.96 -9.50
N ASN A 4 -1.69 1.72 -8.42
CA ASN A 4 -0.52 1.79 -7.55
C ASN A 4 -0.74 0.91 -6.33
N ILE A 5 0.29 0.18 -5.93
CA ILE A 5 0.27 -0.65 -4.73
C ILE A 5 1.24 -0.08 -3.73
N TYR A 6 0.76 0.23 -2.53
CA TYR A 6 1.59 0.76 -1.46
C TYR A 6 1.70 -0.31 -0.37
N TYR A 7 2.87 -0.92 -0.28
CA TYR A 7 3.14 -1.92 0.74
C TYR A 7 3.68 -1.23 1.98
N GLY A 8 2.94 -1.33 3.07
CA GLY A 8 3.28 -0.62 4.30
C GLY A 8 3.94 -1.46 5.38
N GLY A 9 4.25 -2.72 5.10
CA GLY A 9 4.94 -3.57 6.05
C GLY A 9 6.42 -3.26 6.13
N ARG A 10 7.15 -4.10 6.85
CA ARG A 10 8.57 -3.89 7.11
C ARG A 10 9.50 -4.68 6.19
N GLY A 11 8.94 -5.38 5.21
CA GLY A 11 9.75 -6.13 4.26
C GLY A 11 10.28 -7.45 4.77
N MET A 12 9.70 -7.99 5.84
CA MET A 12 10.12 -9.28 6.37
C MET A 12 9.75 -10.40 5.40
N ILE A 13 10.61 -11.39 5.29
CA ILE A 13 10.38 -12.50 4.34
C ILE A 13 9.08 -13.22 4.63
N ASP A 14 8.71 -13.35 5.88
CA ASP A 14 7.51 -14.08 6.28
C ASP A 14 6.25 -13.22 6.32
N ASP A 15 6.31 -12.00 5.81
CA ASP A 15 5.15 -11.11 5.80
C ASP A 15 4.12 -11.64 4.80
N PRO A 16 2.93 -12.04 5.25
CA PRO A 16 1.91 -12.58 4.35
C PRO A 16 1.44 -11.56 3.31
N ALA A 17 1.56 -10.27 3.60
CA ALA A 17 1.16 -9.25 2.64
C ALA A 17 1.99 -9.28 1.37
N ILE A 18 3.27 -9.64 1.47
CA ILE A 18 4.15 -9.72 0.31
C ILE A 18 3.66 -10.79 -0.66
N ALA A 19 3.28 -11.95 -0.14
CA ALA A 19 2.78 -13.03 -0.99
C ALA A 19 1.47 -12.62 -1.69
N VAL A 20 0.57 -11.96 -0.96
CA VAL A 20 -0.70 -11.51 -1.53
C VAL A 20 -0.46 -10.47 -2.62
N ILE A 21 0.43 -9.51 -2.37
CA ILE A 21 0.77 -8.52 -3.38
C ILE A 21 1.34 -9.16 -4.64
N GLY A 22 2.20 -10.16 -4.46
CA GLY A 22 2.77 -10.87 -5.60
C GLY A 22 1.70 -11.54 -6.46
N ARG A 23 0.71 -12.15 -5.85
CA ARG A 23 -0.39 -12.79 -6.59
C ARG A 23 -1.27 -11.76 -7.28
N ILE A 24 -1.59 -10.68 -6.61
CA ILE A 24 -2.38 -9.61 -7.21
C ILE A 24 -1.65 -9.01 -8.40
N THR A 25 -0.36 -8.75 -8.26
CA THR A 25 0.44 -8.20 -9.34
C THR A 25 0.45 -9.12 -10.55
N SER A 26 0.59 -10.43 -10.32
CA SER A 26 0.57 -11.40 -11.42
C SER A 26 -0.76 -11.38 -12.16
N VAL A 27 -1.87 -11.35 -11.44
CA VAL A 27 -3.19 -11.32 -12.08
C VAL A 27 -3.38 -10.04 -12.88
N LEU A 28 -3.01 -8.90 -12.30
CA LEU A 28 -3.16 -7.63 -12.99
C LEU A 28 -2.28 -7.56 -14.23
N ASP A 29 -1.09 -8.15 -14.17
CA ASP A 29 -0.20 -8.20 -15.32
C ASP A 29 -0.82 -9.03 -16.44
N GLU A 30 -1.44 -10.15 -16.12
CA GLU A 30 -2.16 -10.95 -17.10
C GLU A 30 -3.30 -10.19 -17.76
N LEU A 31 -3.94 -9.30 -17.01
CA LEU A 31 -5.02 -8.46 -17.51
C LEU A 31 -4.51 -7.20 -18.20
N ARG A 32 -3.20 -7.06 -18.31
CA ARG A 32 -2.54 -5.91 -18.96
C ARG A 32 -2.88 -4.58 -18.28
N VAL A 33 -3.03 -4.61 -16.97
CA VAL A 33 -3.20 -3.41 -16.17
C VAL A 33 -1.82 -2.89 -15.79
N ASN A 34 -1.61 -1.59 -15.92
CA ASN A 34 -0.34 -0.97 -15.55
C ASN A 34 -0.27 -0.85 -14.02
N VAL A 35 0.73 -1.49 -13.42
CA VAL A 35 0.88 -1.53 -11.96
C VAL A 35 2.23 -0.96 -11.56
N GLU A 36 2.22 -0.07 -10.57
CA GLU A 36 3.45 0.38 -9.91
C GLU A 36 3.36 0.04 -8.44
N ARG A 37 4.46 -0.45 -7.88
CA ARG A 37 4.54 -0.84 -6.49
C ARG A 37 5.51 0.06 -5.73
N TYR A 38 5.09 0.50 -4.55
CA TYR A 38 5.91 1.32 -3.68
C TYR A 38 6.04 0.61 -2.33
N ASP A 39 7.26 0.24 -1.97
CA ASP A 39 7.55 -0.40 -0.68
C ASP A 39 7.94 0.70 0.29
N LEU A 40 7.04 1.03 1.21
CA LEU A 40 7.20 2.21 2.05
C LEU A 40 8.41 2.10 2.99
N HIS A 41 8.77 0.87 3.37
CA HIS A 41 9.91 0.68 4.28
C HIS A 41 11.25 1.08 3.63
N GLU A 42 11.31 1.10 2.31
CA GLU A 42 12.52 1.50 1.59
C GLU A 42 12.58 2.99 1.32
N LEU A 43 11.50 3.72 1.59
CA LEU A 43 11.35 5.10 1.17
C LEU A 43 11.15 6.03 2.36
N LYS A 44 11.80 5.72 3.48
CA LYS A 44 11.57 6.46 4.72
C LYS A 44 11.69 7.97 4.57
N SER A 45 12.73 8.42 3.87
CA SER A 45 12.96 9.86 3.71
C SER A 45 12.15 10.46 2.57
N GLY A 46 11.62 9.62 1.68
CA GLY A 46 10.85 10.09 0.54
C GLY A 46 9.35 9.91 0.68
N ILE A 47 8.90 9.47 1.86
CA ILE A 47 7.50 9.12 2.05
C ILE A 47 6.58 10.32 1.87
N THR A 48 7.06 11.52 2.15
CA THR A 48 6.26 12.73 2.00
C THR A 48 6.02 13.12 0.55
N ALA A 49 6.82 12.57 -0.37
CA ALA A 49 6.62 12.81 -1.79
C ALA A 49 5.67 11.79 -2.45
N LEU A 50 5.39 10.69 -1.77
CA LEU A 50 4.55 9.62 -2.33
C LEU A 50 3.10 10.03 -2.59
N PRO A 51 2.47 10.92 -1.81
CA PRO A 51 1.09 11.29 -2.11
C PRO A 51 0.88 11.80 -3.53
N GLN A 52 1.91 12.40 -4.13
CA GLN A 52 1.79 12.89 -5.50
C GLN A 52 1.68 11.77 -6.52
N THR A 53 2.16 10.57 -6.21
CA THR A 53 2.04 9.44 -7.12
C THR A 53 0.59 9.01 -7.32
N ILE A 54 -0.29 9.34 -6.37
CA ILE A 54 -1.71 9.00 -6.47
C ILE A 54 -2.37 9.76 -7.60
N ASN A 55 -1.84 10.93 -7.96
CA ASN A 55 -2.45 11.77 -8.98
C ASN A 55 -2.56 11.08 -10.34
N ASP A 56 -1.67 10.15 -10.62
CA ASP A 56 -1.65 9.45 -11.90
C ASP A 56 -2.35 8.09 -11.85
N ALA A 57 -2.89 7.71 -10.70
CA ALA A 57 -3.48 6.39 -10.54
C ALA A 57 -5.00 6.45 -10.63
N ASP A 58 -5.58 5.42 -11.24
CA ASP A 58 -7.04 5.24 -11.25
C ASP A 58 -7.51 4.59 -9.95
N ALA A 59 -6.66 3.75 -9.37
CA ALA A 59 -6.96 3.09 -8.10
C ALA A 59 -5.67 2.83 -7.35
N ILE A 60 -5.77 2.69 -6.04
CA ILE A 60 -4.62 2.35 -5.20
C ILE A 60 -4.99 1.18 -4.31
N ILE A 61 -3.98 0.35 -4.02
CA ILE A 61 -4.09 -0.74 -3.08
C ILE A 61 -3.12 -0.46 -1.96
N ILE A 62 -3.61 -0.45 -0.73
CA ILE A 62 -2.77 -0.27 0.45
C ILE A 62 -2.76 -1.60 1.18
N ALA A 63 -1.59 -2.21 1.31
CA ALA A 63 -1.46 -3.53 1.90
C ALA A 63 -0.56 -3.48 3.13
N GLY A 64 -0.98 -4.14 4.19
CA GLY A 64 -0.22 -4.21 5.42
C GLY A 64 -0.68 -5.33 6.30
N THR A 65 -0.04 -5.48 7.44
CA THR A 65 -0.33 -6.54 8.40
C THR A 65 -0.73 -5.91 9.72
N ILE A 66 -1.77 -6.46 10.35
CA ILE A 66 -2.16 -6.03 11.68
C ILE A 66 -1.09 -6.48 12.67
N GLU A 67 -0.61 -5.53 13.43
CA GLU A 67 0.30 -5.79 14.54
C GLU A 67 -0.43 -5.49 15.83
N TRP A 68 0.27 -5.38 16.92
CA TRP A 68 -0.28 -5.34 18.28
C TRP A 68 -1.59 -4.55 18.45
N TYR A 69 -1.67 -3.32 17.97
CA TYR A 69 -2.78 -2.44 18.27
C TYR A 69 -3.35 -1.78 17.01
N GLY A 70 -3.15 -2.41 15.87
CA GLY A 70 -3.68 -1.89 14.63
C GLY A 70 -2.74 -2.17 13.48
N ILE A 71 -2.91 -1.46 12.39
CA ILE A 71 -2.06 -1.62 11.22
C ILE A 71 -0.68 -1.08 11.56
N GLY A 72 0.33 -1.95 11.46
CA GLY A 72 1.70 -1.57 11.76
C GLY A 72 2.46 -1.06 10.56
N GLY A 73 3.76 -0.95 10.73
CA GLY A 73 4.66 -0.55 9.67
C GLY A 73 4.54 0.92 9.32
N TYR A 74 4.52 1.19 8.02
CA TYR A 74 4.60 2.56 7.52
C TYR A 74 3.29 3.10 6.97
N ILE A 75 2.20 2.33 7.04
CA ILE A 75 0.92 2.80 6.53
C ILE A 75 0.42 4.06 7.24
N PRO A 76 0.43 4.13 8.59
CA PRO A 76 -0.01 5.36 9.24
C PRO A 76 0.78 6.58 8.80
N THR A 77 2.09 6.43 8.64
CA THR A 77 2.93 7.54 8.18
C THR A 77 2.55 7.97 6.77
N PHE A 78 2.29 7.00 5.89
CA PHE A 78 1.88 7.30 4.53
C PHE A 78 0.52 8.00 4.50
N LEU A 79 -0.43 7.54 5.30
CA LEU A 79 -1.75 8.16 5.34
C LEU A 79 -1.69 9.59 5.88
N ASP A 80 -0.85 9.82 6.88
CA ASP A 80 -0.62 11.17 7.38
C ASP A 80 0.00 12.06 6.31
N ALA A 81 0.94 11.52 5.55
CA ALA A 81 1.55 12.28 4.46
C ALA A 81 0.52 12.63 3.39
N CYS A 82 -0.39 11.71 3.07
CA CYS A 82 -1.46 11.99 2.12
C CYS A 82 -2.37 13.11 2.62
N TRP A 83 -2.65 13.14 3.92
CA TRP A 83 -3.47 14.17 4.50
C TRP A 83 -2.79 15.54 4.43
N LEU A 84 -1.48 15.58 4.71
CA LEU A 84 -0.74 16.83 4.80
C LEU A 84 -0.31 17.36 3.45
N TYR A 85 0.12 16.50 2.54
CA TYR A 85 0.78 16.92 1.30
C TYR A 85 0.06 16.50 0.04
N GLY A 86 -0.97 15.68 0.14
CA GLY A 86 -1.68 15.17 -1.02
C GLY A 86 -2.66 16.17 -1.61
N ASP A 87 -3.03 15.95 -2.86
CA ASP A 87 -4.12 16.67 -3.50
C ASP A 87 -5.43 16.02 -3.08
N LYS A 88 -6.14 16.67 -2.18
CA LYS A 88 -7.33 16.09 -1.58
C LYS A 88 -8.44 15.85 -2.60
N ALA A 89 -8.56 16.71 -3.59
CA ALA A 89 -9.57 16.52 -4.63
C ALA A 89 -9.27 15.26 -5.43
N LYS A 90 -8.01 15.06 -5.82
CA LYS A 90 -7.61 13.88 -6.58
C LYS A 90 -7.73 12.61 -5.75
N ILE A 91 -7.33 12.67 -4.49
CA ILE A 91 -7.42 11.51 -3.61
C ILE A 91 -8.89 11.08 -3.43
N SER A 92 -9.81 12.03 -3.30
CA SER A 92 -11.21 11.70 -3.12
C SER A 92 -11.83 11.06 -4.35
N GLU A 93 -11.22 11.23 -5.52
CA GLU A 93 -11.69 10.62 -6.76
C GLU A 93 -11.06 9.26 -7.02
N THR A 94 -10.08 8.86 -6.24
CA THR A 94 -9.33 7.63 -6.47
C THR A 94 -9.94 6.48 -5.67
N TYR A 95 -10.16 5.35 -6.34
CA TYR A 95 -10.62 4.15 -5.65
C TYR A 95 -9.52 3.59 -4.78
N MET A 96 -9.85 3.21 -3.54
CA MET A 96 -8.88 2.65 -2.61
C MET A 96 -9.33 1.28 -2.15
N PHE A 97 -8.42 0.30 -2.22
CA PHE A 97 -8.68 -1.06 -1.79
C PHE A 97 -7.69 -1.42 -0.69
N PRO A 98 -8.09 -1.37 0.57
CA PRO A 98 -7.19 -1.77 1.65
C PRO A 98 -7.12 -3.29 1.75
N ILE A 99 -5.93 -3.82 1.97
CA ILE A 99 -5.70 -5.22 2.23
C ILE A 99 -4.96 -5.31 3.55
N VAL A 100 -5.61 -5.87 4.56
CA VAL A 100 -5.05 -5.97 5.89
C VAL A 100 -5.04 -7.44 6.29
N LEU A 101 -3.86 -7.94 6.61
CA LEU A 101 -3.68 -9.33 6.96
C LEU A 101 -3.24 -9.46 8.40
N SER A 102 -3.68 -10.52 9.04
CA SER A 102 -3.30 -10.82 10.41
C SER A 102 -2.35 -12.00 10.41
N LYS A 103 -1.27 -11.90 11.15
CA LYS A 103 -0.39 -13.03 11.33
C LYS A 103 -1.05 -14.06 12.25
N ALA A 104 -0.65 -15.31 12.10
CA ALA A 104 -1.31 -16.40 12.79
C ALA A 104 -0.94 -16.52 14.28
N TYR A 105 0.14 -15.92 14.71
CA TYR A 105 0.50 -16.05 16.11
C TYR A 105 -0.55 -15.34 16.97
N GLY A 106 -0.92 -15.99 18.07
CA GLY A 106 -1.97 -15.47 18.91
C GLY A 106 -3.33 -16.00 18.61
N GLU A 107 -3.46 -16.82 17.60
CA GLU A 107 -4.72 -17.44 17.26
C GLU A 107 -4.85 -18.82 17.90
N LYS A 108 -4.49 -18.93 19.10
CA LYS A 108 -4.49 -20.22 19.76
C LYS A 108 -5.83 -20.60 20.33
#